data_b3cb0ad908fd0ba35ec792ca75fe21ab
#
_entry.id   b3cb0ad908fd0ba35ec792ca75fe21ab
#
_cell.length_a   1.000
_cell.length_b   1.000
_cell.length_c   1.000
_cell.angle_alpha   90.00
_cell.angle_beta   90.00
_cell.angle_gamma   90.00
#
_symmetry.space_group_name_H-M   'P 1'
#
loop_
_entity.id
_entity.type
_entity.pdbx_description
1 polymer ?
#
loop_
_entity_poly.entity_id
_entity_poly.type
_entity_poly.pdbx_seq_one_letter_code
_entity_poly.pdbx_strand_id
1 'polypeptide(L)'
;MNIDEKIGKIEPKIKEPSFLENKGLSNEVGYYIFDYDPKYELKVREEVSRLTNKYFADSSYPFSIVEFDLYEIIIDILNQKEYLEKVFKFEEKKGIKFTTKAIINLLKLNSDKNLIVNYILERTPSNCVVFLTGVGKAYPILRSHNVLNNLHQKLDEVPVVMFFPGKYSGRDLILFNTIEGSNYYRAFPLIHR
;
A
#
# COMPACT_ATOMS: atom_id res chain seq x y z
N MET A 1 -23.33 3.00 -2.27
CA MET A 1 -22.84 2.55 -0.94
C MET A 1 -22.14 3.72 -0.27
N ASN A 2 -22.52 4.06 0.95
CA ASN A 2 -21.83 5.10 1.71
C ASN A 2 -20.50 4.60 2.27
N ILE A 3 -19.66 5.50 2.80
CA ILE A 3 -18.31 5.12 3.25
C ILE A 3 -18.35 4.22 4.49
N ASP A 4 -19.28 4.45 5.41
CA ASP A 4 -19.35 3.66 6.64
C ASP A 4 -19.79 2.21 6.35
N GLU A 5 -20.74 2.03 5.42
CA GLU A 5 -21.11 0.71 4.89
C GLU A 5 -19.93 0.04 4.18
N LYS A 6 -19.12 0.80 3.42
CA LYS A 6 -17.97 0.26 2.69
C LYS A 6 -16.86 -0.18 3.66
N ILE A 7 -16.56 0.65 4.64
CA ILE A 7 -15.59 0.35 5.72
C ILE A 7 -16.04 -0.88 6.51
N GLY A 8 -17.32 -0.96 6.90
CA GLY A 8 -17.85 -2.08 7.65
C GLY A 8 -17.77 -3.43 6.94
N LYS A 9 -17.55 -3.45 5.62
CA LYS A 9 -17.36 -4.68 4.84
C LYS A 9 -15.90 -5.16 4.77
N ILE A 10 -14.92 -4.36 5.21
CA ILE A 10 -13.50 -4.75 5.15
C ILE A 10 -13.25 -5.98 6.01
N GLU A 11 -13.62 -5.93 7.28
CA GLU A 11 -13.36 -7.00 8.23
C GLU A 11 -14.07 -8.33 7.85
N PRO A 12 -15.36 -8.35 7.49
CA PRO A 12 -15.97 -9.56 6.96
C PRO A 12 -15.24 -10.13 5.75
N LYS A 13 -14.81 -9.27 4.81
CA LYS A 13 -14.14 -9.69 3.58
C LYS A 13 -12.80 -10.35 3.83
N ILE A 14 -11.95 -9.76 4.66
CA ILE A 14 -10.62 -10.31 4.96
C ILE A 14 -10.67 -11.60 5.79
N LYS A 15 -11.80 -11.94 6.36
CA LYS A 15 -12.04 -13.19 7.13
C LYS A 15 -12.54 -14.33 6.25
N GLU A 16 -12.92 -14.08 5.01
CA GLU A 16 -13.36 -15.13 4.10
C GLU A 16 -12.23 -16.14 3.85
N PRO A 17 -12.47 -17.46 3.97
CA PRO A 17 -11.46 -18.46 3.69
C PRO A 17 -10.82 -18.31 2.30
N SER A 18 -11.64 -18.03 1.29
CA SER A 18 -11.17 -17.81 -0.09
C SER A 18 -10.22 -16.61 -0.23
N PHE A 19 -10.40 -15.58 0.61
CA PHE A 19 -9.50 -14.43 0.66
C PHE A 19 -8.16 -14.80 1.32
N LEU A 20 -8.20 -15.52 2.46
CA LEU A 20 -7.01 -15.91 3.21
C LEU A 20 -6.18 -16.99 2.50
N GLU A 21 -6.82 -17.89 1.75
CA GLU A 21 -6.13 -18.88 0.93
C GLU A 21 -5.34 -18.27 -0.22
N ASN A 22 -5.46 -16.95 -0.41
CA ASN A 22 -4.82 -16.19 -1.48
C ASN A 22 -5.05 -16.76 -2.89
N LYS A 23 -6.12 -17.55 -3.04
CA LYS A 23 -6.54 -18.11 -4.32
C LYS A 23 -7.53 -17.12 -4.95
N GLY A 24 -7.02 -16.20 -5.75
CA GLY A 24 -7.85 -15.39 -6.64
C GLY A 24 -8.63 -16.26 -7.62
N LEU A 25 -9.62 -15.70 -8.26
CA LEU A 25 -10.32 -16.35 -9.38
C LEU A 25 -9.27 -16.71 -10.45
N SER A 26 -9.03 -18.00 -10.67
CA SER A 26 -8.13 -18.54 -11.71
C SER A 26 -6.61 -18.42 -11.47
N ASN A 27 -6.08 -18.82 -10.32
CA ASN A 27 -4.63 -18.79 -10.00
C ASN A 27 -3.99 -17.37 -9.96
N GLU A 28 -4.77 -16.31 -9.84
CA GLU A 28 -4.23 -14.97 -9.65
C GLU A 28 -3.96 -14.69 -8.19
N VAL A 29 -2.84 -14.03 -7.91
CA VAL A 29 -2.42 -13.64 -6.57
C VAL A 29 -3.39 -12.60 -5.99
N GLY A 30 -3.74 -12.72 -4.72
CA GLY A 30 -4.75 -11.90 -4.04
C GLY A 30 -4.30 -10.47 -3.76
N TYR A 31 -4.30 -9.63 -4.78
CA TYR A 31 -4.09 -8.18 -4.64
C TYR A 31 -5.41 -7.45 -4.74
N TYR A 32 -5.70 -6.61 -3.76
CA TYR A 32 -6.98 -5.91 -3.64
C TYR A 32 -6.78 -4.41 -3.47
N ILE A 33 -7.72 -3.63 -4.00
CA ILE A 33 -7.78 -2.18 -3.83
C ILE A 33 -9.03 -1.81 -3.04
N PHE A 34 -8.84 -1.16 -1.90
CA PHE A 34 -9.90 -0.46 -1.19
C PHE A 34 -9.82 1.02 -1.56
N ASP A 35 -10.60 1.41 -2.57
CA ASP A 35 -10.66 2.79 -3.03
C ASP A 35 -11.68 3.60 -2.20
N TYR A 36 -11.38 4.87 -1.93
CA TYR A 36 -12.25 5.78 -1.19
C TYR A 36 -12.01 7.24 -1.58
N ASP A 37 -13.06 8.06 -1.41
CA ASP A 37 -12.92 9.50 -1.61
C ASP A 37 -11.92 10.07 -0.58
N PRO A 38 -10.89 10.84 -1.01
CA PRO A 38 -9.84 11.36 -0.12
C PRO A 38 -10.33 12.11 1.11
N LYS A 39 -11.52 12.71 1.07
CA LYS A 39 -12.12 13.38 2.24
C LYS A 39 -12.38 12.43 3.42
N TYR A 40 -12.40 11.12 3.19
CA TYR A 40 -12.61 10.09 4.21
C TYR A 40 -11.31 9.48 4.74
N GLU A 41 -10.16 10.03 4.39
CA GLU A 41 -8.83 9.54 4.79
C GLU A 41 -8.75 9.23 6.29
N LEU A 42 -9.21 10.15 7.16
CA LEU A 42 -9.14 9.95 8.62
C LEU A 42 -9.98 8.76 9.08
N LYS A 43 -11.20 8.60 8.56
CA LYS A 43 -12.05 7.45 8.89
C LYS A 43 -11.41 6.13 8.46
N VAL A 44 -10.77 6.10 7.29
CA VAL A 44 -10.10 4.91 6.78
C VAL A 44 -8.88 4.57 7.64
N ARG A 45 -8.10 5.56 8.07
CA ARG A 45 -6.96 5.33 8.98
C ARG A 45 -7.41 4.80 10.35
N GLU A 46 -8.50 5.33 10.90
CA GLU A 46 -9.07 4.82 12.15
C GLU A 46 -9.45 3.34 12.03
N GLU A 47 -10.07 2.95 10.92
CA GLU A 47 -10.43 1.54 10.69
C GLU A 47 -9.21 0.66 10.46
N VAL A 48 -8.22 1.12 9.68
CA VAL A 48 -6.94 0.41 9.50
C VAL A 48 -6.29 0.16 10.86
N SER A 49 -6.16 1.21 11.68
CA SER A 49 -5.58 1.11 13.02
C SER A 49 -6.38 0.16 13.91
N ARG A 50 -7.71 0.22 13.89
CA ARG A 50 -8.58 -0.69 14.63
C ARG A 50 -8.34 -2.14 14.24
N LEU A 51 -8.27 -2.42 12.94
CA LEU A 51 -8.06 -3.79 12.43
C LEU A 51 -6.65 -4.29 12.74
N THR A 52 -5.62 -3.47 12.53
CA THR A 52 -4.23 -3.82 12.83
C THR A 52 -4.03 -4.14 14.32
N ASN A 53 -4.63 -3.32 15.20
CA ASN A 53 -4.59 -3.56 16.65
C ASN A 53 -5.38 -4.80 17.07
N LYS A 54 -6.47 -5.14 16.36
CA LYS A 54 -7.26 -6.34 16.66
C LYS A 54 -6.57 -7.62 16.22
N TYR A 55 -5.93 -7.61 15.06
CA TYR A 55 -5.33 -8.78 14.41
C TYR A 55 -3.80 -8.71 14.43
N PHE A 56 -3.20 -8.36 15.58
CA PHE A 56 -1.74 -8.37 15.72
C PHE A 56 -1.18 -9.80 15.82
N ALA A 57 0.14 -9.97 15.65
CA ALA A 57 0.79 -11.27 15.49
C ALA A 57 0.50 -12.28 16.62
N ASP A 58 0.42 -11.80 17.86
CA ASP A 58 0.16 -12.66 19.03
C ASP A 58 -1.33 -12.74 19.41
N SER A 59 -2.22 -12.31 18.51
CA SER A 59 -3.65 -12.42 18.72
C SER A 59 -4.12 -13.88 18.59
N SER A 60 -5.28 -14.19 19.18
CA SER A 60 -5.90 -15.54 19.09
C SER A 60 -6.55 -15.83 17.72
N TYR A 61 -6.37 -14.94 16.75
CA TYR A 61 -6.91 -15.10 15.41
C TYR A 61 -6.01 -15.95 14.51
N PRO A 62 -6.56 -16.65 13.50
CA PRO A 62 -5.79 -17.54 12.63
C PRO A 62 -4.85 -16.80 11.66
N PHE A 63 -4.94 -15.48 11.57
CA PHE A 63 -4.05 -14.63 10.77
C PHE A 63 -3.78 -13.32 11.49
N SER A 64 -2.71 -12.66 11.12
CA SER A 64 -2.40 -11.30 11.58
C SER A 64 -2.60 -10.28 10.45
N ILE A 65 -2.68 -9.00 10.80
CA ILE A 65 -2.61 -7.90 9.85
C ILE A 65 -1.32 -7.13 10.07
N VAL A 66 -0.58 -6.91 9.00
CA VAL A 66 0.64 -6.09 9.01
C VAL A 66 0.42 -4.89 8.11
N GLU A 67 0.54 -3.70 8.69
CA GLU A 67 0.44 -2.44 7.97
C GLU A 67 1.83 -1.96 7.52
N PHE A 68 1.91 -1.56 6.26
CA PHE A 68 3.04 -0.88 5.66
C PHE A 68 2.58 0.49 5.13
N ASP A 69 2.84 1.54 5.89
CA ASP A 69 2.66 2.91 5.42
C ASP A 69 3.82 3.29 4.50
N LEU A 70 3.52 3.48 3.22
CA LEU A 70 4.53 3.70 2.19
C LEU A 70 5.37 4.97 2.42
N TYR A 71 4.80 5.99 3.05
CA TYR A 71 5.55 7.20 3.39
C TYR A 71 6.50 6.97 4.56
N GLU A 72 6.04 6.29 5.62
CA GLU A 72 6.88 5.95 6.77
C GLU A 72 8.05 5.06 6.36
N ILE A 73 7.83 4.10 5.45
CA ILE A 73 8.91 3.28 4.88
C ILE A 73 9.97 4.15 4.19
N ILE A 74 9.56 5.16 3.42
CA ILE A 74 10.51 6.08 2.78
C ILE A 74 11.36 6.77 3.84
N ILE A 75 10.73 7.30 4.89
CA ILE A 75 11.42 8.00 5.98
C ILE A 75 12.38 7.07 6.71
N ASP A 76 11.95 5.85 7.03
CA ASP A 76 12.78 4.84 7.68
C ASP A 76 14.02 4.49 6.86
N ILE A 77 13.88 4.27 5.55
CA ILE A 77 15.00 3.96 4.67
C ILE A 77 15.96 5.15 4.58
N LEU A 78 15.44 6.38 4.51
CA LEU A 78 16.27 7.58 4.48
C LEU A 78 17.07 7.75 5.77
N ASN A 79 16.45 7.45 6.94
CA ASN A 79 17.10 7.47 8.24
C ASN A 79 18.17 6.38 8.34
N GLN A 80 17.87 5.12 8.01
CA GLN A 80 18.81 4.00 8.05
C GLN A 80 20.04 4.23 7.16
N LYS A 81 19.89 5.01 6.09
CA LYS A 81 20.98 5.37 5.17
C LYS A 81 21.66 6.69 5.52
N GLU A 82 21.29 7.32 6.64
CA GLU A 82 21.80 8.63 7.05
C GLU A 82 21.66 9.68 5.93
N TYR A 83 20.54 9.62 5.20
CA TYR A 83 20.30 10.45 4.02
C TYR A 83 19.29 11.56 4.26
N LEU A 84 18.53 11.52 5.36
CA LEU A 84 17.45 12.47 5.61
C LEU A 84 17.97 13.92 5.68
N GLU A 85 19.07 14.15 6.38
CA GLU A 85 19.71 15.47 6.45
C GLU A 85 20.17 16.00 5.08
N LYS A 86 20.61 15.11 4.19
CA LYS A 86 20.97 15.47 2.81
C LYS A 86 19.74 15.85 2.00
N VAL A 87 18.62 15.19 2.24
CA VAL A 87 17.32 15.50 1.61
C VAL A 87 16.90 16.93 1.95
N PHE A 88 16.94 17.32 3.22
CA PHE A 88 16.64 18.70 3.65
C PHE A 88 17.54 19.74 2.96
N LYS A 89 18.84 19.48 2.94
CA LYS A 89 19.79 20.36 2.24
C LYS A 89 19.56 20.42 0.73
N PHE A 90 19.11 19.34 0.11
CA PHE A 90 18.77 19.33 -1.31
C PHE A 90 17.51 20.13 -1.58
N GLU A 91 16.49 20.00 -0.73
CA GLU A 91 15.25 20.75 -0.87
C GLU A 91 15.51 22.26 -0.75
N GLU A 92 16.25 22.67 0.27
CA GLU A 92 16.63 24.07 0.50
C GLU A 92 17.42 24.67 -0.70
N LYS A 93 18.43 23.93 -1.21
CA LYS A 93 19.35 24.46 -2.22
C LYS A 93 18.90 24.25 -3.67
N LYS A 94 18.15 23.19 -3.95
CA LYS A 94 17.83 22.75 -5.33
C LYS A 94 16.33 22.55 -5.57
N GLY A 95 15.52 22.71 -4.53
CA GLY A 95 14.07 22.61 -4.57
C GLY A 95 13.54 21.19 -4.71
N ILE A 96 12.21 21.06 -4.57
CA ILE A 96 11.49 19.79 -4.44
C ILE A 96 11.66 18.85 -5.63
N LYS A 97 11.72 19.36 -6.86
CA LYS A 97 11.87 18.51 -8.07
C LYS A 97 13.19 17.74 -8.08
N PHE A 98 14.28 18.38 -7.69
CA PHE A 98 15.59 17.73 -7.58
C PHE A 98 15.59 16.71 -6.45
N THR A 99 15.07 17.11 -5.30
CA THR A 99 14.98 16.28 -4.08
C THR A 99 14.18 15.02 -4.33
N THR A 100 13.00 15.13 -4.96
CA THR A 100 12.18 13.99 -5.35
C THR A 100 12.95 12.99 -6.21
N LYS A 101 13.68 13.47 -7.25
CA LYS A 101 14.50 12.61 -8.11
C LYS A 101 15.62 11.92 -7.33
N ALA A 102 16.28 12.65 -6.42
CA ALA A 102 17.35 12.10 -5.58
C ALA A 102 16.82 10.96 -4.67
N ILE A 103 15.64 11.13 -4.08
CA ILE A 103 15.00 10.09 -3.27
C ILE A 103 14.62 8.87 -4.14
N ILE A 104 13.99 9.07 -5.30
CA ILE A 104 13.63 8.00 -6.24
C ILE A 104 14.85 7.16 -6.62
N ASN A 105 15.99 7.83 -6.93
CA ASN A 105 17.23 7.16 -7.28
C ASN A 105 17.83 6.37 -6.10
N LEU A 106 17.81 6.96 -4.89
CA LEU A 106 18.27 6.27 -3.67
C LEU A 106 17.46 5.02 -3.39
N LEU A 107 16.14 5.12 -3.50
CA LEU A 107 15.19 4.02 -3.25
C LEU A 107 15.22 2.95 -4.36
N LYS A 108 15.89 3.21 -5.48
CA LYS A 108 16.02 2.30 -6.63
C LYS A 108 14.66 1.80 -7.15
N LEU A 109 13.66 2.68 -7.17
CA LEU A 109 12.25 2.32 -7.43
C LEU A 109 12.01 1.63 -8.78
N ASN A 110 12.87 1.87 -9.77
CA ASN A 110 12.76 1.34 -11.12
C ASN A 110 13.70 0.15 -11.37
N SER A 111 14.15 -0.53 -10.34
CA SER A 111 15.08 -1.66 -10.46
C SER A 111 14.63 -2.84 -9.59
N ASP A 112 15.17 -4.04 -9.89
CA ASP A 112 14.94 -5.25 -9.09
C ASP A 112 15.45 -5.13 -7.64
N LYS A 113 16.29 -4.12 -7.37
CA LYS A 113 16.81 -3.78 -6.05
C LYS A 113 15.97 -2.70 -5.34
N ASN A 114 14.69 -2.60 -5.67
CA ASN A 114 13.75 -1.64 -5.08
C ASN A 114 13.71 -1.81 -3.56
N LEU A 115 14.14 -0.76 -2.83
CA LEU A 115 14.29 -0.81 -1.38
C LEU A 115 12.95 -0.85 -0.65
N ILE A 116 11.88 -0.26 -1.21
CA ILE A 116 10.53 -0.33 -0.63
C ILE A 116 10.01 -1.77 -0.66
N VAL A 117 10.16 -2.42 -1.82
CA VAL A 117 9.73 -3.82 -1.98
C VAL A 117 10.50 -4.75 -1.04
N ASN A 118 11.83 -4.60 -0.98
CA ASN A 118 12.65 -5.41 -0.08
C ASN A 118 12.29 -5.18 1.39
N TYR A 119 12.04 -3.92 1.78
CA TYR A 119 11.59 -3.57 3.14
C TYR A 119 10.32 -4.32 3.54
N ILE A 120 9.33 -4.36 2.62
CA ILE A 120 8.06 -5.05 2.82
C ILE A 120 8.29 -6.56 2.91
N LEU A 121 9.02 -7.15 1.95
CA LEU A 121 9.28 -8.60 1.91
C LEU A 121 9.97 -9.11 3.18
N GLU A 122 11.01 -8.41 3.64
CA GLU A 122 11.78 -8.79 4.84
C GLU A 122 10.96 -8.74 6.13
N ARG A 123 9.85 -8.01 6.14
CA ARG A 123 9.00 -7.76 7.33
C ARG A 123 7.60 -8.33 7.22
N THR A 124 7.30 -9.05 6.14
CA THR A 124 6.02 -9.72 5.95
C THR A 124 6.07 -11.11 6.59
N PRO A 125 5.29 -11.38 7.65
CA PRO A 125 5.19 -12.71 8.24
C PRO A 125 4.42 -13.67 7.32
N SER A 126 4.57 -14.96 7.54
CA SER A 126 3.63 -15.96 7.04
C SER A 126 2.26 -15.81 7.71
N ASN A 127 1.18 -16.23 7.06
CA ASN A 127 -0.19 -16.18 7.59
C ASN A 127 -0.64 -14.77 8.00
N CYS A 128 -0.37 -13.78 7.18
CA CYS A 128 -0.85 -12.42 7.40
C CYS A 128 -1.64 -11.89 6.22
N VAL A 129 -2.34 -10.79 6.47
CA VAL A 129 -2.89 -9.90 5.45
C VAL A 129 -2.05 -8.62 5.46
N VAL A 130 -1.51 -8.25 4.33
CA VAL A 130 -0.71 -7.03 4.18
C VAL A 130 -1.63 -5.86 3.86
N PHE A 131 -1.58 -4.81 4.67
CA PHE A 131 -2.21 -3.53 4.41
C PHE A 131 -1.16 -2.53 3.91
N LEU A 132 -1.34 -2.01 2.69
CA LEU A 132 -0.53 -0.93 2.14
C LEU A 132 -1.29 0.38 2.28
N THR A 133 -0.74 1.29 3.08
CA THR A 133 -1.32 2.62 3.36
C THR A 133 -0.36 3.75 2.96
N GLY A 134 -0.72 5.00 3.23
CA GLY A 134 0.14 6.14 2.95
C GLY A 134 0.34 6.48 1.46
N VAL A 135 -0.46 5.90 0.56
CA VAL A 135 -0.35 6.11 -0.90
C VAL A 135 -0.36 7.60 -1.26
N GLY A 136 -1.29 8.35 -0.69
CA GLY A 136 -1.40 9.79 -0.93
C GLY A 136 -0.23 10.58 -0.35
N LYS A 137 0.28 10.19 0.83
CA LYS A 137 1.43 10.81 1.48
C LYS A 137 2.73 10.60 0.69
N ALA A 138 2.88 9.42 0.09
CA ALA A 138 4.09 9.05 -0.65
C ALA A 138 4.18 9.67 -2.06
N TYR A 139 3.07 10.19 -2.60
CA TYR A 139 3.07 10.88 -3.89
C TYR A 139 3.79 12.24 -3.80
N PRO A 140 4.62 12.66 -4.76
CA PRO A 140 4.90 12.02 -6.06
C PRO A 140 6.14 11.08 -6.08
N ILE A 141 6.75 10.80 -4.94
CA ILE A 141 7.93 9.93 -4.85
C ILE A 141 7.59 8.51 -5.29
N LEU A 142 6.48 7.97 -4.76
CA LEU A 142 5.96 6.66 -5.12
C LEU A 142 4.66 6.78 -5.92
N ARG A 143 4.56 5.96 -6.94
CA ARG A 143 3.30 5.72 -7.66
C ARG A 143 2.80 4.33 -7.33
N SER A 144 1.53 4.22 -6.94
CA SER A 144 0.90 2.98 -6.48
C SER A 144 1.08 1.79 -7.43
N HIS A 145 0.92 2.00 -8.74
CA HIS A 145 1.11 0.95 -9.73
C HIS A 145 2.55 0.39 -9.77
N ASN A 146 3.56 1.23 -9.51
CA ASN A 146 4.95 0.76 -9.46
C ASN A 146 5.18 -0.14 -8.25
N VAL A 147 4.62 0.22 -7.10
CA VAL A 147 4.70 -0.60 -5.88
C VAL A 147 4.02 -1.95 -6.11
N LEU A 148 2.77 -1.93 -6.59
CA LEU A 148 1.98 -3.14 -6.83
C LEU A 148 2.63 -4.06 -7.86
N ASN A 149 3.11 -3.51 -8.99
CA ASN A 149 3.77 -4.30 -10.04
C ASN A 149 5.03 -5.02 -9.54
N ASN A 150 5.84 -4.34 -8.73
CA ASN A 150 7.06 -4.93 -8.19
C ASN A 150 6.79 -5.94 -7.06
N LEU A 151 5.80 -5.65 -6.21
CA LEU A 151 5.38 -6.57 -5.15
C LEU A 151 4.76 -7.84 -5.73
N HIS A 152 3.87 -7.73 -6.71
CA HIS A 152 3.18 -8.86 -7.33
C HIS A 152 4.11 -9.94 -7.91
N GLN A 153 5.34 -9.57 -8.25
CA GLN A 153 6.35 -10.50 -8.74
C GLN A 153 7.09 -11.25 -7.64
N LYS A 154 6.99 -10.80 -6.38
CA LYS A 154 7.83 -11.27 -5.28
C LYS A 154 7.06 -11.64 -4.03
N LEU A 155 5.84 -11.17 -3.87
CA LEU A 155 4.97 -11.43 -2.72
C LEU A 155 3.66 -12.00 -3.23
N ASP A 156 3.58 -13.32 -3.32
CA ASP A 156 2.45 -14.07 -3.83
C ASP A 156 1.82 -15.03 -2.79
N GLU A 157 2.44 -15.14 -1.62
CA GLU A 157 2.01 -16.09 -0.58
C GLU A 157 0.89 -15.53 0.32
N VAL A 158 0.74 -14.22 0.42
CA VAL A 158 -0.21 -13.57 1.32
C VAL A 158 -1.06 -12.52 0.60
N PRO A 159 -2.33 -12.32 0.99
CA PRO A 159 -3.18 -11.30 0.39
C PRO A 159 -2.69 -9.89 0.74
N VAL A 160 -2.78 -9.00 -0.25
CA VAL A 160 -2.37 -7.60 -0.14
C VAL A 160 -3.55 -6.69 -0.40
N VAL A 161 -3.85 -5.78 0.51
CA VAL A 161 -4.88 -4.75 0.38
C VAL A 161 -4.23 -3.37 0.34
N MET A 162 -4.36 -2.67 -0.77
CA MET A 162 -3.92 -1.27 -0.86
C MET A 162 -5.10 -0.33 -0.58
N PHE A 163 -4.95 0.53 0.42
CA PHE A 163 -5.88 1.61 0.72
C PHE A 163 -5.57 2.82 -0.16
N PHE A 164 -6.46 3.08 -1.11
CA PHE A 164 -6.21 4.02 -2.20
C PHE A 164 -7.14 5.24 -2.13
N PRO A 165 -6.63 6.44 -1.79
CA PRO A 165 -7.42 7.67 -1.74
C PRO A 165 -7.70 8.17 -3.16
N GLY A 166 -8.80 7.71 -3.75
CA GLY A 166 -9.17 8.02 -5.13
C GLY A 166 -10.18 7.04 -5.69
N LYS A 167 -10.07 6.73 -6.98
CA LYS A 167 -10.97 5.81 -7.69
C LYS A 167 -10.20 4.68 -8.34
N TYR A 168 -10.73 3.46 -8.21
CA TYR A 168 -10.27 2.29 -8.94
C TYR A 168 -11.42 1.71 -9.77
N SER A 169 -11.22 1.57 -11.08
CA SER A 169 -12.22 1.05 -12.03
C SER A 169 -12.11 -0.45 -12.29
N GLY A 170 -11.12 -1.14 -11.70
CA GLY A 170 -10.66 -2.47 -12.09
C GLY A 170 -9.53 -2.42 -13.14
N ARG A 171 -9.23 -1.23 -13.66
CA ARG A 171 -8.13 -0.97 -14.61
C ARG A 171 -7.33 0.26 -14.24
N ASP A 172 -8.02 1.37 -13.96
CA ASP A 172 -7.42 2.69 -13.80
C ASP A 172 -7.39 3.09 -12.35
N LEU A 173 -6.24 3.56 -11.89
CA LEU A 173 -6.02 4.15 -10.58
C LEU A 173 -5.96 5.67 -10.74
N ILE A 174 -6.96 6.38 -10.23
CA ILE A 174 -7.05 7.85 -10.28
C ILE A 174 -6.87 8.38 -8.86
N LEU A 175 -5.64 8.82 -8.55
CA LEU A 175 -5.30 9.33 -7.22
C LEU A 175 -5.98 10.70 -6.97
N PHE A 176 -6.52 10.89 -5.76
CA PHE A 176 -7.25 12.09 -5.35
C PHE A 176 -8.40 12.49 -6.29
N ASN A 177 -8.96 11.52 -7.02
CA ASN A 177 -10.00 11.69 -8.02
C ASN A 177 -9.58 12.56 -9.24
N THR A 178 -8.33 12.96 -9.36
CA THR A 178 -7.84 13.92 -10.36
C THR A 178 -6.55 13.52 -11.06
N ILE A 179 -5.67 12.78 -10.38
CA ILE A 179 -4.37 12.41 -10.92
C ILE A 179 -4.47 11.02 -11.55
N GLU A 180 -4.49 11.01 -12.88
CA GLU A 180 -4.50 9.76 -13.63
C GLU A 180 -3.18 9.01 -13.47
N GLY A 181 -3.28 7.73 -13.14
CA GLY A 181 -2.18 6.79 -13.06
C GLY A 181 -2.09 5.91 -14.31
N SER A 182 -1.06 5.09 -14.35
CA SER A 182 -0.98 4.01 -15.34
C SER A 182 -2.01 2.94 -15.01
N ASN A 183 -2.51 2.25 -16.05
CA ASN A 183 -3.45 1.14 -15.88
C ASN A 183 -2.83 0.03 -15.03
N TYR A 184 -3.62 -0.48 -14.09
CA TYR A 184 -3.26 -1.61 -13.27
C TYR A 184 -4.46 -2.55 -13.12
N TYR A 185 -4.45 -3.66 -13.83
CA TYR A 185 -5.55 -4.64 -13.91
C TYR A 185 -5.25 -5.97 -13.23
N ARG A 186 -4.17 -6.05 -12.42
CA ARG A 186 -3.80 -7.25 -11.66
C ARG A 186 -4.26 -7.18 -10.20
N ALA A 187 -5.23 -6.35 -9.91
CA ALA A 187 -5.86 -6.29 -8.60
C ALA A 187 -7.38 -6.32 -8.73
N PHE A 188 -8.02 -6.72 -7.65
CA PHE A 188 -9.48 -6.76 -7.56
C PHE A 188 -9.97 -5.64 -6.63
N PRO A 189 -11.15 -5.05 -6.88
CA PRO A 189 -11.80 -4.24 -5.86
C PRO A 189 -12.02 -5.09 -4.61
N LEU A 190 -11.56 -4.61 -3.44
CA LEU A 190 -11.79 -5.33 -2.18
C LEU A 190 -13.29 -5.45 -1.90
N ILE A 191 -14.01 -4.36 -2.14
CA ILE A 191 -15.46 -4.28 -1.97
C ILE A 191 -16.08 -3.87 -3.31
N HIS A 192 -16.92 -4.73 -3.87
CA HIS A 192 -17.68 -4.42 -5.08
C HIS A 192 -18.74 -3.35 -4.79
N ARG A 193 -18.97 -2.47 -5.76
CA ARG A 193 -19.94 -1.37 -5.66
C ARG A 193 -21.37 -1.87 -5.70
#